data_a6e2b73da08f54d0c89405fb4fb0a13d
#
_entry.id   a6e2b73da08f54d0c89405fb4fb0a13d
#
_cell.length_a   1.000
_cell.length_b   1.000
_cell.length_c   1.000
_cell.angle_alpha   90.00
_cell.angle_beta   90.00
_cell.angle_gamma   90.00
#
_symmetry.space_group_name_H-M   'P 1'
#
loop_
_entity.id
_entity.type
_entity.pdbx_description
1 polymer ?
#
loop_
_entity_poly.entity_id
_entity_poly.type
_entity_poly.pdbx_seq_one_letter_code
_entity_poly.pdbx_strand_id
1 'polypeptide(L)'
;MCIRNTTSQARRRALGAVLTAFLALVAPLAQAQTTGFDAVFGEGADVVLTDAGRFHLTLHSQGAGVGFQRGTFDGAFVVRGWQGELVFVRHLKEEKTRNPVYEEGLPYVFGKVNAFHALRFQRYKESIVAEKYRRGGVSVSHTRSLGAVLGIAKPVFLEIGYPEIPYTSLQVERYAPEEHFSDRIYGRAPWVNGLESLAWNPGVSLGQTVSFEFSETRTSTRTLDVGVQADVYWRPVEIMAASFVEPRRMQFTFLLRYGWGAQWSAKGLGDARS
;
A
#
# COMPACT_ATOMS: atom_id res chain seq x y z
N MET A 1 1.43 -0.67 43.55
CA MET A 1 0.32 -1.39 42.91
C MET A 1 -0.47 -0.36 42.11
N CYS A 2 -0.71 -0.54 40.86
CA CYS A 2 -1.43 0.34 39.90
C CYS A 2 -0.57 1.10 38.90
N ILE A 3 0.07 0.38 37.97
CA ILE A 3 0.50 0.93 36.67
C ILE A 3 0.15 -0.12 35.61
N ARG A 4 -1.12 -0.19 35.25
CA ARG A 4 -1.60 -0.96 34.08
C ARG A 4 -2.91 -0.34 33.60
N ASN A 5 -2.88 0.67 32.72
CA ASN A 5 -4.04 0.97 31.85
C ASN A 5 -3.82 2.10 30.84
N THR A 6 -2.66 2.76 30.80
CA THR A 6 -2.46 3.92 29.88
C THR A 6 -2.22 3.52 28.42
N THR A 7 -1.60 2.37 28.16
CA THR A 7 -1.29 1.91 26.79
C THR A 7 -2.50 1.41 26.00
N SER A 8 -3.49 0.83 26.69
CA SER A 8 -4.71 0.34 26.03
C SER A 8 -5.65 1.48 25.62
N GLN A 9 -5.71 2.54 26.43
CA GLN A 9 -6.52 3.74 26.10
C GLN A 9 -5.91 4.55 24.96
N ALA A 10 -4.57 4.66 24.86
CA ALA A 10 -3.91 5.33 23.77
C ALA A 10 -4.13 4.61 22.42
N ARG A 11 -4.08 3.27 22.42
CA ARG A 11 -4.40 2.45 21.22
C ARG A 11 -5.85 2.58 20.78
N ARG A 12 -6.81 2.62 21.72
CA ARG A 12 -8.23 2.83 21.41
C ARG A 12 -8.50 4.24 20.87
N ARG A 13 -7.81 5.26 21.39
CA ARG A 13 -7.92 6.64 20.88
C ARG A 13 -7.30 6.82 19.50
N ALA A 14 -6.16 6.16 19.21
CA ALA A 14 -5.55 6.16 17.90
C ALA A 14 -6.41 5.43 16.84
N LEU A 15 -6.99 4.28 17.20
CA LEU A 15 -7.91 3.56 16.33
C LEU A 15 -9.20 4.35 16.07
N GLY A 16 -9.73 5.02 17.09
CA GLY A 16 -10.89 5.90 16.98
C GLY A 16 -10.61 7.12 16.09
N ALA A 17 -9.42 7.73 16.20
CA ALA A 17 -9.03 8.87 15.37
C ALA A 17 -8.84 8.49 13.88
N VAL A 18 -8.31 7.31 13.61
CA VAL A 18 -8.19 6.78 12.22
C VAL A 18 -9.58 6.48 11.65
N LEU A 19 -10.47 5.89 12.46
CA LEU A 19 -11.83 5.58 12.03
C LEU A 19 -12.67 6.86 11.81
N THR A 20 -12.52 7.88 12.65
CA THR A 20 -13.20 9.19 12.47
C THR A 20 -12.62 9.99 11.32
N ALA A 21 -11.31 9.96 11.08
CA ALA A 21 -10.69 10.55 9.88
C ALA A 21 -11.17 9.85 8.61
N PHE A 22 -11.36 8.54 8.65
CA PHE A 22 -11.90 7.75 7.55
C PHE A 22 -13.39 8.07 7.29
N LEU A 23 -14.22 8.19 8.35
CA LEU A 23 -15.62 8.63 8.22
C LEU A 23 -15.73 10.06 7.70
N ALA A 24 -14.83 10.97 8.09
CA ALA A 24 -14.82 12.35 7.60
C ALA A 24 -14.44 12.47 6.11
N LEU A 25 -13.61 11.53 5.59
CA LEU A 25 -13.32 11.46 4.15
C LEU A 25 -14.50 10.90 3.33
N VAL A 26 -15.37 10.11 3.95
CA VAL A 26 -16.57 9.54 3.33
C VAL A 26 -17.79 10.48 3.41
N ALA A 27 -17.80 11.43 4.37
CA ALA A 27 -18.91 12.35 4.59
C ALA A 27 -19.31 13.23 3.38
N PRO A 28 -18.41 13.73 2.50
CA PRO A 28 -18.81 14.45 1.30
C PRO A 28 -19.49 13.57 0.24
N LEU A 29 -19.44 12.23 0.37
CA LEU A 29 -20.07 11.31 -0.56
C LEU A 29 -21.60 11.20 -0.37
N ALA A 30 -22.13 11.63 0.76
CA ALA A 30 -23.56 11.55 1.07
C ALA A 30 -24.40 12.72 0.52
N GLN A 31 -23.78 13.80 0.04
CA GLN A 31 -24.50 14.98 -0.46
C GLN A 31 -24.80 15.00 -1.96
N ALA A 32 -24.39 13.96 -2.72
CA ALA A 32 -24.57 13.90 -4.17
C ALA A 32 -25.95 13.35 -4.62
N GLN A 33 -26.96 13.32 -3.77
CA GLN A 33 -28.24 12.65 -4.07
C GLN A 33 -29.37 13.51 -4.64
N THR A 34 -29.12 14.75 -5.01
CA THR A 34 -30.18 15.62 -5.55
C THR A 34 -29.79 16.34 -6.83
N THR A 35 -29.74 15.65 -7.96
CA THR A 35 -29.89 16.30 -9.28
C THR A 35 -30.66 15.41 -10.23
N GLY A 36 -31.63 16.03 -10.87
CA GLY A 36 -32.74 15.42 -11.55
C GLY A 36 -32.45 14.51 -12.73
N PHE A 37 -33.53 13.87 -13.14
CA PHE A 37 -33.68 12.87 -14.18
C PHE A 37 -33.21 13.29 -15.58
N ASP A 38 -33.05 14.58 -15.85
CA ASP A 38 -32.75 15.14 -17.20
C ASP A 38 -31.28 15.03 -17.64
N ALA A 39 -30.38 14.57 -16.75
CA ALA A 39 -28.98 14.43 -17.05
C ALA A 39 -28.55 13.03 -17.56
N VAL A 40 -29.48 12.09 -17.67
CA VAL A 40 -29.17 10.67 -18.00
C VAL A 40 -28.92 10.46 -19.50
N PHE A 41 -29.46 11.32 -20.37
CA PHE A 41 -29.42 11.14 -21.83
C PHE A 41 -28.82 12.34 -22.61
N GLY A 42 -28.10 13.25 -21.92
CA GLY A 42 -27.48 14.41 -22.56
C GLY A 42 -25.99 14.22 -22.84
N GLU A 43 -25.60 14.45 -24.10
CA GLU A 43 -24.25 14.59 -24.66
C GLU A 43 -23.22 13.51 -24.31
N GLY A 44 -22.94 12.61 -25.24
CA GLY A 44 -21.88 11.60 -25.18
C GLY A 44 -22.36 10.15 -25.09
N ALA A 45 -23.63 9.86 -25.36
CA ALA A 45 -24.17 8.50 -25.37
C ALA A 45 -23.56 7.63 -26.49
N ASP A 46 -22.99 8.24 -27.53
CA ASP A 46 -22.47 7.53 -28.71
C ASP A 46 -20.98 7.13 -28.61
N VAL A 47 -20.27 7.56 -27.58
CA VAL A 47 -18.85 7.22 -27.43
C VAL A 47 -18.70 5.95 -26.62
N VAL A 48 -18.31 4.86 -27.29
CA VAL A 48 -17.93 3.61 -26.64
C VAL A 48 -16.56 3.77 -26.03
N LEU A 49 -16.48 3.75 -24.69
CA LEU A 49 -15.21 3.78 -23.97
C LEU A 49 -14.53 2.42 -24.11
N THR A 50 -13.30 2.41 -24.57
CA THR A 50 -12.53 1.18 -24.85
C THR A 50 -11.41 0.95 -23.87
N ASP A 51 -10.89 2.00 -23.26
CA ASP A 51 -9.73 1.97 -22.40
C ASP A 51 -10.02 2.61 -21.05
N ALA A 52 -9.36 2.13 -20.03
CA ALA A 52 -9.39 2.69 -18.67
C ALA A 52 -7.99 2.72 -18.08
N GLY A 53 -7.68 3.82 -17.40
CA GLY A 53 -6.43 3.97 -16.64
C GLY A 53 -6.70 4.62 -15.31
N ARG A 54 -6.10 4.10 -14.23
CA ARG A 54 -6.24 4.69 -12.90
C ARG A 54 -4.97 4.55 -12.08
N PHE A 55 -4.68 5.60 -11.32
CA PHE A 55 -3.71 5.57 -10.23
C PHE A 55 -4.42 5.15 -8.95
N HIS A 56 -3.70 4.56 -8.02
CA HIS A 56 -4.26 4.22 -6.74
C HIS A 56 -3.25 4.34 -5.60
N LEU A 57 -3.78 4.70 -4.43
CA LEU A 57 -3.10 4.61 -3.15
C LEU A 57 -3.66 3.40 -2.41
N THR A 58 -2.78 2.57 -1.90
CA THR A 58 -3.14 1.37 -1.15
C THR A 58 -2.71 1.52 0.30
N LEU A 59 -3.65 1.29 1.22
CA LEU A 59 -3.37 1.00 2.62
C LEU A 59 -3.57 -0.50 2.83
N HIS A 60 -2.64 -1.15 3.46
CA HIS A 60 -2.78 -2.57 3.76
C HIS A 60 -2.39 -2.87 5.20
N SER A 61 -2.75 -4.05 5.71
CA SER A 61 -2.53 -4.43 7.10
C SER A 61 -1.07 -4.34 7.57
N GLN A 62 -0.12 -4.28 6.65
CA GLN A 62 1.32 -4.23 6.93
C GLN A 62 2.01 -2.97 6.36
N GLY A 63 1.27 -1.94 5.91
CA GLY A 63 1.86 -0.71 5.41
C GLY A 63 1.04 0.01 4.36
N ALA A 64 1.71 0.58 3.36
CA ALA A 64 1.08 1.36 2.30
C ALA A 64 1.77 1.16 0.96
N GLY A 65 1.09 1.50 -0.12
CA GLY A 65 1.62 1.41 -1.47
C GLY A 65 1.01 2.45 -2.41
N VAL A 66 1.63 2.56 -3.57
CA VAL A 66 1.16 3.36 -4.71
C VAL A 66 1.20 2.51 -5.96
N GLY A 67 0.24 2.69 -6.85
CA GLY A 67 0.23 1.90 -8.06
C GLY A 67 -0.55 2.56 -9.19
N PHE A 68 -0.45 1.89 -10.33
CA PHE A 68 -1.11 2.26 -11.56
C PHE A 68 -1.72 1.02 -12.22
N GLN A 69 -2.90 1.20 -12.79
CA GLN A 69 -3.65 0.16 -13.47
C GLN A 69 -4.08 0.68 -14.85
N ARG A 70 -3.93 -0.16 -15.89
CA ARG A 70 -4.42 0.12 -17.23
C ARG A 70 -5.08 -1.12 -17.80
N GLY A 71 -6.25 -0.94 -18.41
CA GLY A 71 -6.99 -2.04 -19.03
C GLY A 71 -7.82 -1.59 -20.21
N THR A 72 -8.34 -2.58 -20.93
CA THR A 72 -9.25 -2.42 -22.05
C THR A 72 -10.56 -3.15 -21.73
N PHE A 73 -11.66 -2.59 -22.18
CA PHE A 73 -12.96 -3.24 -22.07
C PHE A 73 -13.06 -4.43 -23.04
N ASP A 74 -13.37 -5.60 -22.48
CA ASP A 74 -13.66 -6.82 -23.22
C ASP A 74 -15.16 -7.09 -23.09
N GLY A 75 -15.95 -6.37 -23.90
CA GLY A 75 -17.40 -6.30 -23.78
C GLY A 75 -17.87 -5.30 -22.69
N ALA A 76 -19.16 -5.35 -22.38
CA ALA A 76 -19.81 -4.37 -21.51
C ALA A 76 -19.43 -4.50 -20.03
N PHE A 77 -19.09 -5.70 -19.57
CA PHE A 77 -19.00 -6.01 -18.13
C PHE A 77 -17.62 -6.49 -17.70
N VAL A 78 -16.64 -6.52 -18.58
CA VAL A 78 -15.32 -7.06 -18.29
C VAL A 78 -14.23 -6.09 -18.73
N VAL A 79 -13.32 -5.78 -17.81
CA VAL A 79 -12.10 -5.05 -18.12
C VAL A 79 -10.91 -5.97 -17.86
N ARG A 80 -9.99 -6.05 -18.81
CA ARG A 80 -8.74 -6.80 -18.68
C ARG A 80 -7.55 -5.88 -18.89
N GLY A 81 -6.50 -6.10 -18.10
CA GLY A 81 -5.35 -5.26 -18.22
C GLY A 81 -4.18 -5.71 -17.36
N TRP A 82 -3.32 -4.77 -17.06
CA TRP A 82 -2.19 -4.93 -16.18
C TRP A 82 -2.18 -3.85 -15.09
N GLN A 83 -1.58 -4.17 -13.98
CA GLN A 83 -1.34 -3.25 -12.87
C GLN A 83 0.09 -3.38 -12.36
N GLY A 84 0.65 -2.25 -11.98
CA GLY A 84 1.93 -2.15 -11.28
C GLY A 84 1.73 -1.47 -9.94
N GLU A 85 2.36 -1.97 -8.88
CA GLU A 85 2.22 -1.44 -7.54
C GLU A 85 3.55 -1.52 -6.78
N LEU A 86 3.97 -0.42 -6.17
CA LEU A 86 5.09 -0.36 -5.23
C LEU A 86 4.53 -0.29 -3.81
N VAL A 87 4.94 -1.23 -2.99
CA VAL A 87 4.42 -1.42 -1.63
C VAL A 87 5.55 -1.33 -0.61
N PHE A 88 5.31 -0.56 0.44
CA PHE A 88 6.18 -0.44 1.61
C PHE A 88 5.63 -1.35 2.70
N VAL A 89 6.40 -2.37 3.07
CA VAL A 89 5.97 -3.38 4.04
C VAL A 89 6.65 -3.15 5.39
N ARG A 90 5.85 -3.13 6.45
CA ARG A 90 6.29 -3.04 7.83
C ARG A 90 5.81 -4.25 8.60
N HIS A 91 6.65 -4.78 9.46
CA HIS A 91 6.23 -5.87 10.32
C HIS A 91 5.38 -5.33 11.49
N LEU A 92 4.34 -6.08 11.89
CA LEU A 92 3.41 -5.65 12.96
C LEU A 92 4.08 -5.49 14.34
N LYS A 93 5.23 -6.14 14.54
CA LYS A 93 6.03 -6.05 15.78
C LYS A 93 7.08 -4.95 15.75
N GLU A 94 7.13 -4.10 14.70
CA GLU A 94 8.05 -2.97 14.66
C GLU A 94 7.66 -1.91 15.68
N GLU A 95 8.45 -1.78 16.74
CA GLU A 95 8.32 -0.73 17.73
C GLU A 95 9.55 0.19 17.66
N LYS A 96 9.29 1.49 17.51
CA LYS A 96 10.36 2.50 17.52
C LYS A 96 10.83 2.71 18.94
N THR A 97 12.13 2.63 19.14
CA THR A 97 12.81 2.94 20.39
C THR A 97 13.89 4.01 20.20
N ARG A 98 14.39 4.55 21.28
CA ARG A 98 15.54 5.49 21.31
C ARG A 98 16.55 4.96 22.30
N ASN A 99 17.80 5.45 22.19
CA ASN A 99 18.81 5.19 23.18
C ASN A 99 18.37 5.79 24.53
N PRO A 100 18.38 5.03 25.62
CA PRO A 100 17.94 5.53 26.93
C PRO A 100 18.90 6.54 27.55
N VAL A 101 20.15 6.60 27.10
CA VAL A 101 21.20 7.49 27.63
C VAL A 101 21.37 8.71 26.74
N TYR A 102 21.29 8.56 25.41
CA TYR A 102 21.49 9.63 24.43
C TYR A 102 20.19 9.88 23.66
N GLU A 103 19.35 10.77 24.18
CA GLU A 103 18.05 11.10 23.59
C GLU A 103 18.15 11.80 22.22
N GLU A 104 19.32 12.38 21.91
CA GLU A 104 19.57 13.06 20.63
C GLU A 104 19.65 12.10 19.44
N GLY A 105 19.90 10.79 19.68
CA GLY A 105 19.95 9.77 18.66
C GLY A 105 18.62 9.61 17.93
N LEU A 106 18.68 9.39 16.60
CA LEU A 106 17.48 9.14 15.79
C LEU A 106 16.80 7.83 16.20
N PRO A 107 15.45 7.82 16.30
CA PRO A 107 14.73 6.62 16.70
C PRO A 107 14.98 5.47 15.71
N TYR A 108 15.19 4.29 16.23
CA TYR A 108 15.41 3.04 15.48
C TYR A 108 14.39 1.97 15.87
N VAL A 109 14.35 0.86 15.15
CA VAL A 109 13.52 -0.29 15.48
C VAL A 109 14.43 -1.44 15.89
N PHE A 110 14.39 -1.80 17.17
CA PHE A 110 15.17 -2.92 17.69
C PHE A 110 14.73 -4.24 17.09
N GLY A 111 15.68 -5.07 16.67
CA GLY A 111 15.41 -6.33 16.00
C GLY A 111 15.05 -6.25 14.51
N LYS A 112 15.00 -5.05 13.90
CA LYS A 112 14.74 -4.89 12.47
C LYS A 112 16.03 -5.01 11.67
N VAL A 113 16.17 -6.11 10.92
CA VAL A 113 17.37 -6.38 10.09
C VAL A 113 17.25 -5.83 8.67
N ASN A 114 16.03 -5.80 8.10
CA ASN A 114 15.80 -5.28 6.76
C ASN A 114 14.55 -4.38 6.69
N ALA A 115 14.64 -3.32 5.89
CA ALA A 115 13.47 -2.61 5.38
C ALA A 115 13.01 -3.32 4.10
N PHE A 116 11.73 -3.66 4.00
CA PHE A 116 11.21 -4.47 2.91
C PHE A 116 10.22 -3.68 2.06
N HIS A 117 10.41 -3.77 0.74
CA HIS A 117 9.56 -3.19 -0.28
C HIS A 117 9.17 -4.27 -1.26
N ALA A 118 7.98 -4.18 -1.84
CA ALA A 118 7.53 -5.11 -2.87
C ALA A 118 7.09 -4.35 -4.12
N LEU A 119 7.62 -4.74 -5.27
CA LEU A 119 7.18 -4.27 -6.57
C LEU A 119 6.35 -5.40 -7.20
N ARG A 120 5.06 -5.15 -7.37
CA ARG A 120 4.12 -6.09 -7.98
C ARG A 120 3.84 -5.71 -9.42
N PHE A 121 3.81 -6.68 -10.32
CA PHE A 121 3.35 -6.53 -11.69
C PHE A 121 2.38 -7.66 -12.01
N GLN A 122 1.11 -7.34 -12.24
CA GLN A 122 0.06 -8.33 -12.33
C GLN A 122 -0.84 -8.07 -13.56
N ARG A 123 -1.33 -9.15 -14.15
CA ARG A 123 -2.50 -9.12 -15.04
C ARG A 123 -3.74 -9.17 -14.17
N TYR A 124 -4.77 -8.41 -14.56
CA TYR A 124 -6.03 -8.41 -13.85
C TYR A 124 -7.21 -8.60 -14.80
N LYS A 125 -8.29 -9.14 -14.23
CA LYS A 125 -9.61 -9.19 -14.80
C LYS A 125 -10.59 -8.60 -13.80
N GLU A 126 -11.24 -7.54 -14.19
CA GLU A 126 -12.31 -6.88 -13.46
C GLU A 126 -13.63 -7.25 -14.11
N SER A 127 -14.58 -7.73 -13.32
CA SER A 127 -15.93 -8.09 -13.77
C SER A 127 -16.92 -7.20 -13.04
N ILE A 128 -17.70 -6.43 -13.77
CA ILE A 128 -18.75 -5.56 -13.23
C ILE A 128 -19.91 -6.47 -12.81
N VAL A 129 -20.26 -6.41 -11.53
CA VAL A 129 -21.31 -7.23 -10.91
C VAL A 129 -22.64 -6.44 -10.84
N ALA A 130 -22.51 -5.13 -10.55
CA ALA A 130 -23.65 -4.22 -10.50
C ALA A 130 -23.29 -2.89 -11.15
N GLU A 131 -24.09 -2.46 -12.10
CA GLU A 131 -23.93 -1.16 -12.76
C GLU A 131 -24.60 -0.03 -11.98
N LYS A 132 -24.19 1.21 -12.28
CA LYS A 132 -24.83 2.42 -11.74
C LYS A 132 -26.23 2.57 -12.32
N TYR A 133 -27.21 2.61 -11.47
CA TYR A 133 -28.59 2.90 -11.88
C TYR A 133 -28.80 4.38 -12.23
N ARG A 134 -27.97 5.28 -11.66
CA ARG A 134 -28.02 6.74 -11.88
C ARG A 134 -26.59 7.29 -11.92
N ARG A 135 -26.40 8.53 -12.44
CA ARG A 135 -25.09 9.19 -12.45
C ARG A 135 -24.42 9.27 -11.07
N GLY A 136 -25.16 9.50 -9.99
CA GLY A 136 -24.67 9.47 -8.61
C GLY A 136 -24.70 8.09 -7.95
N GLY A 137 -24.96 7.02 -8.71
CA GLY A 137 -24.97 5.65 -8.20
C GLY A 137 -23.56 5.08 -8.04
N VAL A 138 -23.47 3.95 -7.37
CA VAL A 138 -22.24 3.18 -7.19
C VAL A 138 -22.32 1.94 -8.08
N SER A 139 -21.29 1.69 -8.89
CA SER A 139 -21.11 0.39 -9.52
C SER A 139 -20.23 -0.49 -8.65
N VAL A 140 -20.48 -1.77 -8.69
CA VAL A 140 -19.70 -2.76 -7.94
C VAL A 140 -19.03 -3.70 -8.93
N SER A 141 -17.73 -3.85 -8.81
CA SER A 141 -16.97 -4.80 -9.62
C SER A 141 -16.11 -5.72 -8.74
N HIS A 142 -15.81 -6.90 -9.27
CA HIS A 142 -14.91 -7.87 -8.65
C HIS A 142 -13.66 -8.03 -9.52
N THR A 143 -12.49 -7.77 -8.95
CA THR A 143 -11.20 -7.85 -9.62
C THR A 143 -10.40 -9.03 -9.09
N ARG A 144 -9.86 -9.82 -10.00
CA ARG A 144 -8.87 -10.87 -9.73
C ARG A 144 -7.58 -10.50 -10.42
N SER A 145 -6.48 -10.62 -9.72
CA SER A 145 -5.15 -10.32 -10.26
C SER A 145 -4.17 -11.45 -9.97
N LEU A 146 -3.27 -11.68 -10.93
CA LEU A 146 -2.21 -12.66 -10.84
C LEU A 146 -0.98 -12.11 -11.56
N GLY A 147 0.21 -12.30 -10.97
CA GLY A 147 1.45 -11.87 -11.60
C GLY A 147 2.69 -12.13 -10.77
N ALA A 148 3.73 -11.40 -11.11
CA ALA A 148 5.01 -11.46 -10.41
C ALA A 148 5.08 -10.42 -9.29
N VAL A 149 5.83 -10.75 -8.26
CA VAL A 149 6.26 -9.81 -7.23
C VAL A 149 7.77 -9.88 -7.08
N LEU A 150 8.40 -8.73 -6.92
CA LEU A 150 9.82 -8.61 -6.62
C LEU A 150 9.97 -7.95 -5.25
N GLY A 151 10.36 -8.74 -4.26
CA GLY A 151 10.73 -8.26 -2.93
C GLY A 151 12.10 -7.61 -2.96
N ILE A 152 12.23 -6.46 -2.34
CA ILE A 152 13.47 -5.70 -2.21
C ILE A 152 13.73 -5.53 -0.72
N ALA A 153 14.70 -6.28 -0.20
CA ALA A 153 15.15 -6.17 1.18
C ALA A 153 16.39 -5.26 1.24
N LYS A 154 16.25 -4.14 1.95
CA LYS A 154 17.32 -3.19 2.20
C LYS A 154 17.83 -3.39 3.63
N PRO A 155 19.11 -3.77 3.84
CA PRO A 155 19.68 -3.91 5.17
C PRO A 155 19.55 -2.63 5.99
N VAL A 156 19.29 -2.78 7.27
CA VAL A 156 19.24 -1.66 8.23
C VAL A 156 20.64 -1.39 8.73
N PHE A 157 21.04 -0.11 8.70
CA PHE A 157 22.28 0.38 9.26
C PHE A 157 21.97 1.26 10.47
N LEU A 158 22.76 1.10 11.52
CA LEU A 158 22.65 1.85 12.76
C LEU A 158 23.98 2.53 13.08
N GLU A 159 23.91 3.58 13.87
CA GLU A 159 25.06 4.24 14.47
C GLU A 159 25.37 3.57 15.80
N ILE A 160 26.53 2.92 15.87
CA ILE A 160 26.98 2.16 17.03
C ILE A 160 28.06 2.96 17.77
N GLY A 161 27.93 3.07 19.08
CA GLY A 161 28.87 3.79 19.94
C GLY A 161 29.97 2.88 20.48
N TYR A 162 31.20 3.38 20.46
CA TYR A 162 32.39 2.70 20.94
C TYR A 162 33.22 3.59 21.90
N PRO A 163 33.93 3.02 22.92
CA PRO A 163 33.98 1.58 23.23
C PRO A 163 32.69 1.07 23.93
N GLU A 164 32.22 1.75 24.89
CA GLU A 164 30.99 1.59 25.68
C GLU A 164 30.66 2.95 26.29
N ILE A 165 29.54 3.02 27.01
CA ILE A 165 29.09 4.29 27.61
C ILE A 165 30.16 4.79 28.65
N PRO A 166 30.66 6.05 28.50
CA PRO A 166 30.33 7.04 27.46
C PRO A 166 31.05 6.78 26.13
N TYR A 167 30.33 6.92 25.01
CA TYR A 167 30.87 6.70 23.66
C TYR A 167 31.92 7.76 23.32
N THR A 168 33.08 7.35 22.77
CA THR A 168 34.11 8.24 22.24
C THR A 168 34.07 8.36 20.72
N SER A 169 33.44 7.37 20.02
CA SER A 169 33.27 7.38 18.57
C SER A 169 31.96 6.72 18.17
N LEU A 170 31.40 7.15 17.03
CA LEU A 170 30.25 6.55 16.42
C LEU A 170 30.66 5.92 15.08
N GLN A 171 30.25 4.69 14.84
CA GLN A 171 30.50 3.98 13.60
C GLN A 171 29.16 3.53 13.00
N VAL A 172 29.04 3.64 11.66
CA VAL A 172 27.85 3.20 10.93
C VAL A 172 28.03 1.75 10.52
N GLU A 173 27.26 0.86 11.11
CA GLU A 173 27.39 -0.56 10.88
C GLU A 173 26.05 -1.19 10.46
N ARG A 174 26.14 -2.29 9.71
CA ARG A 174 24.96 -3.12 9.44
C ARG A 174 24.45 -3.73 10.74
N TYR A 175 23.19 -3.56 11.02
CA TYR A 175 22.61 -4.07 12.26
C TYR A 175 22.69 -5.61 12.33
N ALA A 176 23.35 -6.11 13.37
CA ALA A 176 23.46 -7.50 13.76
C ALA A 176 22.88 -7.66 15.18
N PRO A 177 21.71 -8.31 15.35
CA PRO A 177 21.02 -8.40 16.64
C PRO A 177 21.80 -9.14 17.71
N GLU A 178 22.73 -10.01 17.33
CA GLU A 178 23.56 -10.81 18.23
C GLU A 178 24.75 -10.02 18.78
N GLU A 179 25.18 -8.96 18.09
CA GLU A 179 26.35 -8.15 18.42
C GLU A 179 25.98 -6.75 18.94
N HIS A 180 24.86 -6.19 18.46
CA HIS A 180 24.46 -4.83 18.76
C HIS A 180 23.30 -4.80 19.77
N PHE A 181 23.64 -4.68 21.03
CA PHE A 181 22.68 -4.54 22.13
C PHE A 181 22.18 -3.08 22.21
N SER A 182 21.04 -2.89 22.89
CA SER A 182 20.36 -1.59 22.98
C SER A 182 21.18 -0.48 23.64
N ASP A 183 22.14 -0.84 24.47
CA ASP A 183 23.07 0.08 25.15
C ASP A 183 24.17 0.64 24.23
N ARG A 184 24.50 -0.07 23.14
CA ARG A 184 25.50 0.37 22.14
C ARG A 184 24.91 1.12 20.97
N ILE A 185 23.62 0.99 20.73
CA ILE A 185 22.95 1.64 19.58
C ILE A 185 22.69 3.10 19.92
N TYR A 186 23.42 4.03 19.28
CA TYR A 186 23.16 5.47 19.39
C TYR A 186 21.87 5.86 18.68
N GLY A 187 21.69 5.39 17.43
CA GLY A 187 20.50 5.71 16.64
C GLY A 187 20.50 5.08 15.26
N ARG A 188 19.52 5.51 14.46
CA ARG A 188 19.41 5.07 13.08
C ARG A 188 20.35 5.84 12.17
N ALA A 189 21.15 5.15 11.37
CA ALA A 189 21.96 5.75 10.33
C ALA A 189 21.12 6.36 9.19
N PRO A 190 21.68 7.27 8.37
CA PRO A 190 21.04 7.85 7.20
C PRO A 190 20.46 6.79 6.26
N TRP A 191 19.30 7.08 5.65
CA TRP A 191 18.55 6.12 4.83
C TRP A 191 19.31 5.61 3.60
N VAL A 192 20.24 6.39 3.09
CA VAL A 192 21.06 6.03 1.91
C VAL A 192 21.99 4.85 2.18
N ASN A 193 22.37 4.62 3.43
CA ASN A 193 23.22 3.49 3.80
C ASN A 193 22.47 2.16 3.56
N GLY A 194 23.16 1.23 2.91
CA GLY A 194 22.60 -0.08 2.54
C GLY A 194 21.90 -0.13 1.18
N LEU A 195 21.87 0.95 0.40
CA LEU A 195 21.38 0.89 -0.99
C LEU A 195 22.28 0.06 -1.91
N GLU A 196 23.55 -0.07 -1.57
CA GLU A 196 24.52 -0.91 -2.32
C GLU A 196 24.31 -2.41 -2.07
N SER A 197 23.63 -2.76 -0.98
CA SER A 197 23.48 -4.13 -0.50
C SER A 197 22.03 -4.63 -0.58
N LEU A 198 21.28 -4.18 -1.59
CA LEU A 198 19.89 -4.61 -1.79
C LEU A 198 19.82 -6.09 -2.13
N ALA A 199 19.00 -6.83 -1.41
CA ALA A 199 18.70 -8.21 -1.72
C ALA A 199 17.36 -8.32 -2.45
N TRP A 200 17.36 -9.05 -3.57
CA TRP A 200 16.22 -9.25 -4.44
C TRP A 200 15.59 -10.62 -4.17
N ASN A 201 14.28 -10.66 -4.03
CA ASN A 201 13.53 -11.87 -3.74
C ASN A 201 12.31 -11.97 -4.66
N PRO A 202 12.40 -12.65 -5.80
CA PRO A 202 11.28 -12.82 -6.70
C PRO A 202 10.20 -13.73 -6.10
N GLY A 203 8.98 -13.58 -6.60
CA GLY A 203 7.85 -14.37 -6.16
C GLY A 203 6.64 -14.23 -7.07
N VAL A 204 5.53 -14.78 -6.63
CA VAL A 204 4.22 -14.74 -7.28
C VAL A 204 3.24 -14.00 -6.40
N SER A 205 2.40 -13.22 -7.02
CA SER A 205 1.44 -12.34 -6.36
C SER A 205 0.02 -12.61 -6.86
N LEU A 206 -0.91 -12.82 -5.94
CA LEU A 206 -2.33 -13.12 -6.17
C LEU A 206 -3.17 -12.09 -5.42
N GLY A 207 -4.17 -11.51 -6.09
CA GLY A 207 -5.07 -10.54 -5.48
C GLY A 207 -6.54 -10.78 -5.82
N GLN A 208 -7.40 -10.44 -4.87
CA GLN A 208 -8.84 -10.35 -5.05
C GLN A 208 -9.36 -9.08 -4.38
N THR A 209 -10.09 -8.26 -5.14
CA THR A 209 -10.70 -7.03 -4.62
C THR A 209 -12.13 -6.86 -5.09
N VAL A 210 -12.93 -6.24 -4.27
CA VAL A 210 -14.23 -5.69 -4.63
C VAL A 210 -14.07 -4.19 -4.72
N SER A 211 -14.45 -3.62 -5.85
CA SER A 211 -14.31 -2.19 -6.15
C SER A 211 -15.67 -1.53 -6.19
N PHE A 212 -15.79 -0.39 -5.51
CA PHE A 212 -16.95 0.48 -5.50
C PHE A 212 -16.60 1.73 -6.30
N GLU A 213 -17.18 1.90 -7.47
CA GLU A 213 -16.99 3.09 -8.30
C GLU A 213 -18.12 4.10 -8.11
N PHE A 214 -17.76 5.34 -7.76
CA PHE A 214 -18.69 6.43 -7.44
C PHE A 214 -18.43 7.72 -8.22
N SER A 215 -17.76 7.64 -9.37
CA SER A 215 -17.54 8.80 -10.25
C SER A 215 -18.85 9.37 -10.80
N GLU A 216 -18.93 10.69 -10.93
CA GLU A 216 -20.12 11.38 -11.44
C GLU A 216 -20.18 11.40 -12.96
N THR A 217 -19.02 11.37 -13.63
CA THR A 217 -18.91 11.41 -15.09
C THR A 217 -18.49 10.07 -15.66
N ARG A 218 -18.85 9.76 -16.89
CA ARG A 218 -18.46 8.52 -17.57
C ARG A 218 -16.96 8.45 -17.89
N THR A 219 -16.31 9.60 -18.04
CA THR A 219 -14.90 9.70 -18.40
C THR A 219 -13.97 9.71 -17.20
N SER A 220 -14.44 10.07 -16.00
CA SER A 220 -13.65 10.00 -14.78
C SER A 220 -13.93 8.71 -14.02
N THR A 221 -12.93 8.20 -13.33
CA THR A 221 -13.06 7.03 -12.47
C THR A 221 -12.57 7.36 -11.08
N ARG A 222 -13.42 7.11 -10.08
CA ARG A 222 -13.08 7.15 -8.65
C ARG A 222 -13.54 5.86 -8.01
N THR A 223 -12.62 5.13 -7.40
CA THR A 223 -12.93 3.83 -6.81
C THR A 223 -12.45 3.73 -5.38
N LEU A 224 -13.18 2.95 -4.62
CA LEU A 224 -12.76 2.45 -3.33
C LEU A 224 -12.74 0.92 -3.42
N ASP A 225 -11.55 0.32 -3.31
CA ASP A 225 -11.40 -1.11 -3.44
C ASP A 225 -11.07 -1.71 -2.08
N VAL A 226 -11.71 -2.81 -1.74
CA VAL A 226 -11.45 -3.59 -0.53
C VAL A 226 -11.10 -5.01 -0.94
N GLY A 227 -10.07 -5.58 -0.35
CA GLY A 227 -9.69 -6.94 -0.76
C GLY A 227 -8.54 -7.54 0.02
N VAL A 228 -8.01 -8.58 -0.59
CA VAL A 228 -6.91 -9.39 -0.05
C VAL A 228 -5.84 -9.59 -1.10
N GLN A 229 -4.61 -9.67 -0.62
CA GLN A 229 -3.43 -9.91 -1.43
C GLN A 229 -2.56 -10.96 -0.78
N ALA A 230 -2.09 -11.93 -1.57
CA ALA A 230 -1.15 -12.95 -1.15
C ALA A 230 0.09 -12.91 -2.04
N ASP A 231 1.25 -12.73 -1.42
CA ASP A 231 2.55 -12.76 -2.08
C ASP A 231 3.33 -13.97 -1.59
N VAL A 232 3.84 -14.77 -2.51
CA VAL A 232 4.65 -15.96 -2.22
C VAL A 232 6.03 -15.76 -2.82
N TYR A 233 7.04 -15.63 -1.97
CA TYR A 233 8.42 -15.38 -2.35
C TYR A 233 9.24 -16.66 -2.45
N TRP A 234 10.25 -16.64 -3.31
CA TRP A 234 11.16 -17.78 -3.49
C TRP A 234 11.96 -18.08 -2.22
N ARG A 235 12.41 -17.04 -1.52
CA ARG A 235 13.14 -17.13 -0.25
C ARG A 235 12.28 -16.59 0.88
N PRO A 236 12.48 -17.04 2.14
CA PRO A 236 11.84 -16.41 3.28
C PRO A 236 12.17 -14.91 3.35
N VAL A 237 11.18 -14.11 3.71
CA VAL A 237 11.32 -12.66 3.91
C VAL A 237 11.66 -12.42 5.36
N GLU A 238 12.82 -11.82 5.58
CA GLU A 238 13.34 -11.49 6.91
C GLU A 238 13.31 -9.97 7.10
N ILE A 239 12.28 -9.46 7.77
CA ILE A 239 12.17 -8.05 8.14
C ILE A 239 12.73 -7.85 9.55
N MET A 240 12.33 -8.70 10.47
CA MET A 240 12.83 -8.75 11.85
C MET A 240 13.79 -9.93 11.98
N ALA A 241 14.73 -9.84 12.91
CA ALA A 241 15.65 -10.92 13.20
C ALA A 241 14.92 -12.23 13.54
N ALA A 242 15.49 -13.36 13.15
CA ALA A 242 14.90 -14.70 13.33
C ALA A 242 14.63 -15.03 14.81
N SER A 243 15.40 -14.43 15.73
CA SER A 243 15.18 -14.53 17.18
C SER A 243 13.85 -13.88 17.66
N PHE A 244 13.31 -12.93 16.91
CA PHE A 244 12.05 -12.25 17.24
C PHE A 244 10.86 -12.76 16.44
N VAL A 245 11.09 -13.13 15.17
CA VAL A 245 10.05 -13.54 14.23
C VAL A 245 10.62 -14.53 13.24
N GLU A 246 9.96 -15.66 13.10
CA GLU A 246 10.31 -16.64 12.08
C GLU A 246 10.10 -16.08 10.68
N PRO A 247 11.12 -16.09 9.79
CA PRO A 247 11.00 -15.63 8.42
C PRO A 247 10.00 -16.47 7.61
N ARG A 248 9.10 -15.82 6.88
CA ARG A 248 8.05 -16.50 6.11
C ARG A 248 8.18 -16.21 4.62
N ARG A 249 7.87 -17.23 3.80
CA ARG A 249 7.82 -17.08 2.34
C ARG A 249 6.52 -16.46 1.84
N MET A 250 5.44 -16.62 2.61
CA MET A 250 4.11 -16.15 2.25
C MET A 250 3.72 -14.95 3.11
N GLN A 251 3.29 -13.91 2.44
CA GLN A 251 2.70 -12.72 3.07
C GLN A 251 1.25 -12.60 2.63
N PHE A 252 0.36 -12.48 3.56
CA PHE A 252 -1.05 -12.24 3.33
C PHE A 252 -1.44 -10.89 3.92
N THR A 253 -2.09 -10.06 3.11
CA THR A 253 -2.48 -8.71 3.50
C THR A 253 -3.92 -8.41 3.11
N PHE A 254 -4.64 -7.76 4.03
CA PHE A 254 -5.88 -7.06 3.72
C PHE A 254 -5.54 -5.68 3.20
N LEU A 255 -6.25 -5.24 2.17
CA LEU A 255 -6.01 -3.95 1.55
C LEU A 255 -7.29 -3.12 1.42
N LEU A 256 -7.09 -1.82 1.52
CA LEU A 256 -8.03 -0.77 1.18
C LEU A 256 -7.31 0.13 0.18
N ARG A 257 -7.92 0.33 -1.00
CA ARG A 257 -7.32 1.08 -2.08
C ARG A 257 -8.26 2.20 -2.50
N TYR A 258 -7.74 3.40 -2.66
CA TYR A 258 -8.43 4.51 -3.29
C TYR A 258 -7.83 4.76 -4.67
N GLY A 259 -8.68 4.69 -5.70
CA GLY A 259 -8.27 4.85 -7.09
C GLY A 259 -8.90 6.08 -7.74
N TRP A 260 -8.14 6.75 -8.61
CA TRP A 260 -8.63 7.81 -9.46
C TRP A 260 -8.02 7.71 -10.85
N GLY A 261 -8.80 8.05 -11.87
CA GLY A 261 -8.36 7.90 -13.24
C GLY A 261 -9.37 8.37 -14.27
N ALA A 262 -9.21 7.86 -15.47
CA ALA A 262 -10.06 8.19 -16.59
C ALA A 262 -10.36 6.95 -17.46
N GLN A 263 -11.47 7.04 -18.17
CA GLN A 263 -11.84 6.12 -19.24
C GLN A 263 -11.93 6.91 -20.55
N TRP A 264 -11.48 6.32 -21.65
CA TRP A 264 -11.44 6.97 -22.95
C TRP A 264 -11.68 5.99 -24.08
N SER A 265 -11.98 6.52 -25.28
CA SER A 265 -12.04 5.73 -26.51
C SER A 265 -10.75 5.91 -27.30
N ALA A 266 -10.09 4.82 -27.65
CA ALA A 266 -8.87 4.87 -28.47
C ALA A 266 -9.16 5.35 -29.91
N LYS A 267 -10.39 5.23 -30.43
CA LYS A 267 -10.77 5.67 -31.77
C LYS A 267 -10.95 7.18 -31.91
N GLY A 268 -11.13 7.94 -30.82
CA GLY A 268 -11.33 9.39 -30.86
C GLY A 268 -10.08 10.23 -31.16
N LEU A 269 -8.89 9.65 -31.19
CA LEU A 269 -7.64 10.34 -31.54
C LEU A 269 -7.28 10.28 -33.04
N GLY A 270 -7.98 9.44 -33.82
CA GLY A 270 -7.75 9.24 -35.27
C GLY A 270 -8.58 10.14 -36.20
N ASP A 271 -9.79 10.50 -35.80
CA ASP A 271 -10.74 11.22 -36.67
C ASP A 271 -10.67 12.75 -36.60
N ALA A 272 -9.78 13.33 -35.80
CA ALA A 272 -9.54 14.77 -35.76
C ALA A 272 -8.51 15.24 -36.80
N ARG A 273 -8.12 14.38 -37.73
CA ARG A 273 -7.15 14.69 -38.81
C ARG A 273 -7.64 14.27 -40.19
N SER A 274 -8.91 14.49 -40.50
CA SER A 274 -9.40 14.41 -41.87
C SER A 274 -10.17 15.70 -42.24
#